data_f16b5982ea05d42bcfedabc54078527f
#
_entry.id   f16b5982ea05d42bcfedabc54078527f
#
_cell.length_a   1.000
_cell.length_b   1.000
_cell.length_c   1.000
_cell.angle_alpha   90.00
_cell.angle_beta   90.00
_cell.angle_gamma   90.00
#
_symmetry.space_group_name_H-M   'P 1'
#
loop_
_entity.id
_entity.type
_entity.pdbx_description
1 polymer ?
#
loop_
_entity_poly.entity_id
_entity_poly.type
_entity_poly.pdbx_seq_one_letter_code
_entity_poly.pdbx_strand_id
1 'polypeptide(L)'
;MESLVNPHVLQITPYKPGKPVEDLQREFNLKKIVKLASNENMLPIPERVRNAIDEELSQVHLYPDSDNHYLRQRLAEYNGLQLDNVIVGAGSVEIIHMLIRTFLKSGEKVLSSEKTFSLYKITTTEIAGESAYVEAPMSQDLCFDLQAIACKIDPQTKIIFITNPNNPTGTFIHAQPIRDFIERVPSDKIVVLDNAYQEYIDNPDDYVTGLDEIRQKKNVVVLRTFSKVYGLAGLRVGYAMAKPEIIAILNRVKAPFNVTRISQRAALASLESEDYKNESVRMNRANKAKLFSQLQSLGLRVIPSQTNFLLFFPKMDVAE
;
A
#
# COMPACT_ATOMS: atom_id res chain seq x y z
N MET A 1 -22.64 -12.61 -23.76
CA MET A 1 -21.85 -11.56 -23.07
C MET A 1 -20.40 -11.98 -22.86
N GLU A 2 -20.11 -13.21 -22.41
CA GLU A 2 -18.74 -13.68 -22.17
C GLU A 2 -17.82 -13.59 -23.39
N SER A 3 -18.36 -13.82 -24.60
CA SER A 3 -17.59 -13.69 -25.86
C SER A 3 -17.14 -12.25 -26.20
N LEU A 4 -17.70 -11.25 -25.51
CA LEU A 4 -17.35 -9.83 -25.68
C LEU A 4 -16.37 -9.34 -24.62
N VAL A 5 -16.11 -10.13 -23.59
CA VAL A 5 -15.28 -9.75 -22.45
C VAL A 5 -13.86 -10.23 -22.67
N ASN A 6 -12.87 -9.44 -22.24
CA ASN A 6 -11.50 -9.91 -22.17
C ASN A 6 -11.44 -11.17 -21.30
N PRO A 7 -10.92 -12.32 -21.81
CA PRO A 7 -10.91 -13.59 -21.07
C PRO A 7 -10.23 -13.50 -19.69
N HIS A 8 -9.26 -12.63 -19.54
CA HIS A 8 -8.57 -12.43 -18.26
C HIS A 8 -9.49 -11.88 -17.18
N VAL A 9 -10.44 -11.01 -17.54
CA VAL A 9 -11.41 -10.44 -16.58
C VAL A 9 -12.33 -11.51 -15.99
N LEU A 10 -12.65 -12.55 -16.75
CA LEU A 10 -13.46 -13.68 -16.29
C LEU A 10 -12.74 -14.56 -15.24
N GLN A 11 -11.44 -14.47 -15.14
CA GLN A 11 -10.62 -15.18 -14.13
C GLN A 11 -10.57 -14.45 -12.78
N ILE A 12 -11.05 -13.20 -12.73
CA ILE A 12 -10.92 -12.36 -11.53
C ILE A 12 -12.04 -12.69 -10.54
N THR A 13 -11.68 -13.05 -9.32
CA THR A 13 -12.58 -12.94 -8.19
C THR A 13 -12.60 -11.48 -7.72
N PRO A 14 -13.75 -10.79 -7.77
CA PRO A 14 -13.83 -9.39 -7.36
C PRO A 14 -13.31 -9.17 -5.95
N TYR A 15 -12.59 -8.09 -5.74
CA TYR A 15 -12.18 -7.67 -4.41
C TYR A 15 -13.42 -7.46 -3.52
N LYS A 16 -13.43 -8.10 -2.35
CA LYS A 16 -14.52 -7.95 -1.37
C LYS A 16 -14.08 -6.93 -0.31
N PRO A 17 -14.50 -5.67 -0.40
CA PRO A 17 -14.24 -4.69 0.66
C PRO A 17 -14.98 -5.08 1.94
N GLY A 18 -14.52 -4.57 3.07
CA GLY A 18 -15.30 -4.64 4.32
C GLY A 18 -16.68 -3.99 4.12
N LYS A 19 -17.73 -4.59 4.67
CA LYS A 19 -19.11 -4.10 4.53
C LYS A 19 -19.21 -2.66 5.05
N PRO A 20 -19.77 -1.70 4.30
CA PRO A 20 -19.98 -0.34 4.76
C PRO A 20 -20.83 -0.27 6.03
N VAL A 21 -20.53 0.69 6.90
CA VAL A 21 -21.28 0.89 8.16
C VAL A 21 -22.73 1.20 7.87
N GLU A 22 -23.00 2.00 6.85
CA GLU A 22 -24.33 2.41 6.39
C GLU A 22 -25.16 1.22 5.93
N ASP A 23 -24.56 0.22 5.30
CA ASP A 23 -25.24 -1.00 4.87
C ASP A 23 -25.67 -1.83 6.08
N LEU A 24 -24.79 -1.99 7.08
CA LEU A 24 -25.13 -2.68 8.33
C LEU A 24 -26.21 -1.94 9.11
N GLN A 25 -26.16 -0.60 9.14
CA GLN A 25 -27.20 0.21 9.78
C GLN A 25 -28.57 -0.01 9.14
N ARG A 26 -28.62 -0.02 7.80
CA ARG A 26 -29.88 -0.25 7.05
C ARG A 26 -30.41 -1.67 7.23
N GLU A 27 -29.53 -2.68 7.19
CA GLU A 27 -29.89 -4.08 7.23
C GLU A 27 -30.36 -4.54 8.63
N PHE A 28 -29.67 -4.08 9.68
CA PHE A 28 -29.88 -4.54 11.06
C PHE A 28 -30.46 -3.48 12.00
N ASN A 29 -30.75 -2.27 11.49
CA ASN A 29 -31.26 -1.12 12.28
C ASN A 29 -30.40 -0.83 13.54
N LEU A 30 -29.08 -0.94 13.42
CA LEU A 30 -28.15 -0.76 14.52
C LEU A 30 -27.85 0.73 14.78
N LYS A 31 -27.90 1.14 16.06
CA LYS A 31 -27.57 2.51 16.46
C LYS A 31 -26.08 2.74 16.60
N LYS A 32 -25.29 1.70 16.86
CA LYS A 32 -23.85 1.78 17.06
C LYS A 32 -23.18 0.59 16.39
N ILE A 33 -22.20 0.89 15.55
CA ILE A 33 -21.39 -0.13 14.86
C ILE A 33 -19.92 0.20 15.12
N VAL A 34 -19.14 -0.83 15.42
CA VAL A 34 -17.68 -0.73 15.52
C VAL A 34 -17.10 -1.41 14.28
N LYS A 35 -16.51 -0.62 13.38
CA LYS A 35 -15.84 -1.14 12.18
C LYS A 35 -14.40 -1.53 12.53
N LEU A 36 -14.09 -2.83 12.39
CA LEU A 36 -12.75 -3.40 12.59
C LEU A 36 -12.09 -3.84 11.28
N ALA A 37 -12.60 -3.35 10.15
CA ALA A 37 -12.11 -3.67 8.81
C ALA A 37 -11.49 -2.43 8.15
N SER A 38 -10.75 -2.66 7.02
CA SER A 38 -10.14 -1.63 6.16
C SER A 38 -8.91 -0.91 6.74
N ASN A 39 -8.50 -1.21 7.97
CA ASN A 39 -7.28 -0.67 8.59
C ASN A 39 -7.24 0.88 8.54
N GLU A 40 -8.37 1.52 8.83
CA GLU A 40 -8.51 2.97 8.84
C GLU A 40 -7.91 3.56 10.14
N ASN A 41 -7.47 4.81 10.07
CA ASN A 41 -7.12 5.59 11.25
C ASN A 41 -8.38 6.28 11.76
N MET A 42 -8.80 5.98 12.98
CA MET A 42 -10.03 6.50 13.57
C MET A 42 -9.86 7.86 14.26
N LEU A 43 -8.64 8.40 14.30
CA LEU A 43 -8.42 9.78 14.78
C LEU A 43 -9.03 10.77 13.79
N PRO A 44 -9.77 11.78 14.28
CA PRO A 44 -10.20 12.88 13.43
C PRO A 44 -9.00 13.55 12.77
N ILE A 45 -9.15 13.96 11.50
CA ILE A 45 -8.09 14.69 10.79
C ILE A 45 -7.77 16.00 11.53
N PRO A 46 -6.50 16.45 11.54
CA PRO A 46 -6.11 17.68 12.22
C PRO A 46 -6.76 18.92 11.60
N GLU A 47 -6.91 19.97 12.41
CA GLU A 47 -7.55 21.23 11.99
C GLU A 47 -6.89 21.83 10.74
N ARG A 48 -5.56 21.80 10.66
CA ARG A 48 -4.81 22.25 9.48
C ARG A 48 -5.27 21.56 8.20
N VAL A 49 -5.48 20.24 8.24
CA VAL A 49 -5.95 19.46 7.09
C VAL A 49 -7.39 19.81 6.75
N ARG A 50 -8.25 19.97 7.77
CA ARG A 50 -9.64 20.39 7.57
C ARG A 50 -9.70 21.76 6.89
N ASN A 51 -8.95 22.74 7.40
CA ASN A 51 -8.92 24.09 6.82
C ASN A 51 -8.44 24.08 5.37
N ALA A 52 -7.42 23.29 5.05
CA ALA A 52 -6.93 23.12 3.68
C ALA A 52 -7.97 22.50 2.74
N ILE A 53 -8.83 21.60 3.24
CA ILE A 53 -9.96 21.04 2.49
C ILE A 53 -11.03 22.13 2.28
N ASP A 54 -11.40 22.83 3.34
CA ASP A 54 -12.47 23.87 3.30
C ASP A 54 -12.11 25.01 2.34
N GLU A 55 -10.86 25.45 2.33
CA GLU A 55 -10.36 26.45 1.36
C GLU A 55 -10.51 26.00 -0.10
N GLU A 56 -10.21 24.72 -0.39
CA GLU A 56 -10.31 24.18 -1.75
C GLU A 56 -11.76 23.91 -2.22
N LEU A 57 -12.74 23.83 -1.33
CA LEU A 57 -14.14 23.63 -1.73
C LEU A 57 -14.65 24.74 -2.67
N SER A 58 -14.15 25.97 -2.52
CA SER A 58 -14.51 27.07 -3.42
C SER A 58 -13.97 26.90 -4.85
N GLN A 59 -13.02 25.98 -5.07
CA GLN A 59 -12.31 25.79 -6.33
C GLN A 59 -12.64 24.45 -7.03
N VAL A 60 -13.62 23.68 -6.51
CA VAL A 60 -13.95 22.34 -7.05
C VAL A 60 -14.49 22.35 -8.49
N HIS A 61 -14.91 23.50 -9.00
CA HIS A 61 -15.34 23.68 -10.38
C HIS A 61 -14.19 23.74 -11.39
N LEU A 62 -12.93 23.77 -10.91
CA LEU A 62 -11.72 23.78 -11.73
C LEU A 62 -11.03 22.40 -11.67
N TYR A 63 -10.42 22.00 -12.78
CA TYR A 63 -9.55 20.83 -12.76
C TYR A 63 -8.34 21.04 -11.83
N PRO A 64 -7.84 19.96 -11.20
CA PRO A 64 -6.61 20.02 -10.42
C PRO A 64 -5.38 20.25 -11.30
N ASP A 65 -4.24 20.53 -10.65
CA ASP A 65 -2.93 20.41 -11.31
C ASP A 65 -2.66 18.95 -11.68
N SER A 66 -2.58 18.67 -12.98
CA SER A 66 -2.38 17.31 -13.51
C SER A 66 -0.99 16.75 -13.16
N ASP A 67 0.00 17.59 -12.95
CA ASP A 67 1.37 17.17 -12.57
C ASP A 67 1.51 16.96 -11.05
N ASN A 68 0.55 17.41 -10.26
CA ASN A 68 0.61 17.40 -8.80
C ASN A 68 1.88 18.09 -8.26
N HIS A 69 2.32 19.17 -8.91
CA HIS A 69 3.65 19.78 -8.75
C HIS A 69 4.01 20.06 -7.29
N TYR A 70 3.17 20.81 -6.58
CA TYR A 70 3.45 21.19 -5.19
C TYR A 70 3.52 19.98 -4.25
N LEU A 71 2.64 19.00 -4.44
CA LEU A 71 2.65 17.78 -3.62
C LEU A 71 3.89 16.93 -3.93
N ARG A 72 4.26 16.77 -5.21
CA ARG A 72 5.48 16.07 -5.61
C ARG A 72 6.73 16.76 -5.08
N GLN A 73 6.81 18.07 -5.18
CA GLN A 73 7.92 18.85 -4.64
C GLN A 73 8.07 18.63 -3.14
N ARG A 74 6.98 18.76 -2.38
CA ARG A 74 7.01 18.56 -0.92
C ARG A 74 7.37 17.13 -0.52
N LEU A 75 6.87 16.13 -1.28
CA LEU A 75 7.23 14.72 -1.06
C LEU A 75 8.70 14.45 -1.38
N ALA A 76 9.25 15.06 -2.42
CA ALA A 76 10.66 14.94 -2.75
C ALA A 76 11.53 15.52 -1.63
N GLU A 77 11.24 16.73 -1.17
CA GLU A 77 11.92 17.38 -0.03
C GLU A 77 11.83 16.53 1.24
N TYR A 78 10.63 16.05 1.58
CA TYR A 78 10.37 15.23 2.79
C TYR A 78 11.20 13.93 2.80
N ASN A 79 11.46 13.35 1.63
CA ASN A 79 12.22 12.10 1.48
C ASN A 79 13.69 12.31 1.05
N GLY A 80 14.17 13.56 0.92
CA GLY A 80 15.54 13.87 0.47
C GLY A 80 15.83 13.36 -0.95
N LEU A 81 14.86 13.51 -1.86
CA LEU A 81 14.91 13.14 -3.27
C LEU A 81 14.66 14.37 -4.16
N GLN A 82 14.71 14.18 -5.49
CA GLN A 82 14.36 15.20 -6.47
C GLN A 82 12.90 15.05 -6.94
N LEU A 83 12.32 16.12 -7.49
CA LEU A 83 10.94 16.12 -8.02
C LEU A 83 10.69 14.96 -8.99
N ASP A 84 11.66 14.65 -9.85
CA ASP A 84 11.54 13.61 -10.86
C ASP A 84 11.63 12.17 -10.30
N ASN A 85 11.89 12.03 -9.00
CA ASN A 85 11.80 10.74 -8.31
C ASN A 85 10.39 10.41 -7.82
N VAL A 86 9.41 11.31 -7.94
CA VAL A 86 8.11 11.17 -7.28
C VAL A 86 6.96 11.17 -8.29
N ILE A 87 6.01 10.26 -8.12
CA ILE A 87 4.70 10.25 -8.80
C ILE A 87 3.58 10.12 -7.79
N VAL A 88 2.49 10.85 -8.00
CA VAL A 88 1.30 10.81 -7.13
C VAL A 88 0.15 10.11 -7.87
N GLY A 89 -0.61 9.29 -7.14
CA GLY A 89 -1.74 8.53 -7.67
C GLY A 89 -2.99 8.59 -6.79
N ALA A 90 -4.11 8.21 -7.35
CA ALA A 90 -5.39 8.02 -6.64
C ALA A 90 -5.30 6.81 -5.68
N GLY A 91 -4.51 6.96 -4.62
CA GLY A 91 -4.02 5.89 -3.75
C GLY A 91 -2.86 5.12 -4.40
N SER A 92 -2.16 4.32 -3.59
CA SER A 92 -1.11 3.42 -4.11
C SER A 92 -1.64 2.39 -5.11
N VAL A 93 -2.94 2.10 -5.06
CA VAL A 93 -3.62 1.17 -5.98
C VAL A 93 -3.49 1.61 -7.42
N GLU A 94 -3.74 2.89 -7.76
CA GLU A 94 -3.56 3.38 -9.12
C GLU A 94 -2.11 3.19 -9.59
N ILE A 95 -1.14 3.40 -8.71
CA ILE A 95 0.28 3.23 -9.06
C ILE A 95 0.63 1.75 -9.28
N ILE A 96 0.03 0.83 -8.52
CA ILE A 96 0.17 -0.62 -8.76
C ILE A 96 -0.35 -0.97 -10.17
N HIS A 97 -1.52 -0.46 -10.55
CA HIS A 97 -2.06 -0.64 -11.91
C HIS A 97 -1.12 -0.04 -12.98
N MET A 98 -0.63 1.18 -12.75
CA MET A 98 0.34 1.79 -13.67
C MET A 98 1.61 0.96 -13.82
N LEU A 99 2.18 0.45 -12.73
CA LEU A 99 3.39 -0.38 -12.74
C LEU A 99 3.19 -1.66 -13.55
N ILE A 100 2.15 -2.42 -13.25
CA ILE A 100 1.91 -3.71 -13.91
C ILE A 100 1.58 -3.47 -15.39
N ARG A 101 0.68 -2.53 -15.70
CA ARG A 101 0.31 -2.18 -17.08
C ARG A 101 1.50 -1.70 -17.92
N THR A 102 2.46 -1.03 -17.30
CA THR A 102 3.59 -0.44 -18.02
C THR A 102 4.74 -1.41 -18.26
N PHE A 103 5.06 -2.21 -17.25
CA PHE A 103 6.28 -3.02 -17.27
C PHE A 103 6.05 -4.51 -17.52
N LEU A 104 4.81 -4.99 -17.43
CA LEU A 104 4.51 -6.40 -17.69
C LEU A 104 4.14 -6.60 -19.16
N LYS A 105 4.94 -7.36 -19.89
CA LYS A 105 4.69 -7.76 -21.26
C LYS A 105 4.04 -9.14 -21.31
N SER A 106 3.53 -9.52 -22.50
CA SER A 106 3.01 -10.87 -22.73
C SER A 106 4.07 -11.93 -22.42
N GLY A 107 3.71 -12.92 -21.62
CA GLY A 107 4.60 -14.01 -21.17
C GLY A 107 5.50 -13.65 -19.97
N GLU A 108 5.50 -12.40 -19.51
CA GLU A 108 6.21 -12.02 -18.29
C GLU A 108 5.32 -12.21 -17.05
N LYS A 109 5.95 -12.23 -15.87
CA LYS A 109 5.32 -12.58 -14.59
C LYS A 109 5.54 -11.53 -13.52
N VAL A 110 4.54 -11.43 -12.64
CA VAL A 110 4.62 -10.73 -11.34
C VAL A 110 4.82 -11.79 -10.27
N LEU A 111 5.76 -11.57 -9.39
CA LEU A 111 6.08 -12.46 -8.26
C LEU A 111 5.81 -11.74 -6.95
N SER A 112 5.17 -12.42 -6.01
CA SER A 112 5.05 -11.97 -4.62
C SER A 112 4.91 -13.18 -3.69
N SER A 113 4.71 -12.93 -2.40
CA SER A 113 4.38 -13.98 -1.44
C SER A 113 2.88 -14.32 -1.49
N GLU A 114 2.51 -15.54 -1.13
CA GLU A 114 1.14 -15.87 -0.77
C GLU A 114 0.67 -14.99 0.43
N LYS A 115 -0.64 -14.89 0.66
CA LYS A 115 -1.22 -14.13 1.79
C LYS A 115 -0.67 -12.71 1.92
N THR A 116 -0.56 -12.01 0.81
CA THR A 116 -0.24 -10.58 0.75
C THR A 116 -1.40 -9.78 0.16
N PHE A 117 -1.17 -8.51 -0.17
CA PHE A 117 -2.21 -7.62 -0.68
C PHE A 117 -2.78 -8.12 -2.01
N SER A 118 -4.02 -8.54 -2.00
CA SER A 118 -4.69 -9.24 -3.11
C SER A 118 -4.74 -8.46 -4.44
N LEU A 119 -4.60 -7.12 -4.40
CA LEU A 119 -4.63 -6.31 -5.62
C LEU A 119 -3.44 -6.57 -6.55
N TYR A 120 -2.32 -7.07 -6.07
CA TYR A 120 -1.24 -7.47 -6.97
C TYR A 120 -1.70 -8.61 -7.90
N LYS A 121 -2.32 -9.65 -7.32
CA LYS A 121 -2.88 -10.77 -8.09
C LYS A 121 -4.01 -10.31 -9.01
N ILE A 122 -4.98 -9.57 -8.47
CA ILE A 122 -6.14 -9.07 -9.22
C ILE A 122 -5.70 -8.26 -10.44
N THR A 123 -4.81 -7.27 -10.24
CA THR A 123 -4.33 -6.41 -11.32
C THR A 123 -3.47 -7.17 -12.33
N THR A 124 -2.65 -8.11 -11.88
CA THR A 124 -1.87 -8.97 -12.80
C THR A 124 -2.78 -9.83 -13.64
N THR A 125 -3.79 -10.45 -13.02
CA THR A 125 -4.78 -11.28 -13.73
C THR A 125 -5.57 -10.45 -14.75
N GLU A 126 -5.97 -9.22 -14.40
CA GLU A 126 -6.67 -8.30 -15.33
C GLU A 126 -5.85 -8.03 -16.59
N ILE A 127 -4.54 -7.81 -16.43
CA ILE A 127 -3.66 -7.35 -17.52
C ILE A 127 -3.10 -8.51 -18.33
N ALA A 128 -2.72 -9.62 -17.69
CA ALA A 128 -1.92 -10.68 -18.30
C ALA A 128 -2.42 -12.11 -18.03
N GLY A 129 -3.56 -12.27 -17.33
CA GLY A 129 -4.11 -13.56 -16.95
C GLY A 129 -3.54 -14.11 -15.64
N GLU A 130 -4.27 -15.06 -15.03
CA GLU A 130 -3.91 -15.61 -13.70
C GLU A 130 -2.54 -16.27 -13.69
N SER A 131 -2.13 -16.93 -14.79
CA SER A 131 -0.83 -17.60 -14.91
C SER A 131 0.38 -16.65 -14.86
N ALA A 132 0.15 -15.34 -15.03
CA ALA A 132 1.19 -14.33 -14.93
C ALA A 132 1.50 -13.94 -13.46
N TYR A 133 0.69 -14.36 -12.50
CA TYR A 133 0.95 -14.11 -11.08
C TYR A 133 1.52 -15.34 -10.39
N VAL A 134 2.71 -15.21 -9.80
CA VAL A 134 3.43 -16.30 -9.13
C VAL A 134 3.50 -16.01 -7.64
N GLU A 135 3.10 -16.98 -6.81
CA GLU A 135 3.14 -16.89 -5.37
C GLU A 135 4.28 -17.73 -4.80
N ALA A 136 5.11 -17.13 -3.95
CA ALA A 136 6.07 -17.84 -3.12
C ALA A 136 5.43 -18.16 -1.75
N PRO A 137 5.76 -19.29 -1.11
CA PRO A 137 5.26 -19.61 0.22
C PRO A 137 5.80 -18.61 1.26
N MET A 138 5.05 -18.44 2.34
CA MET A 138 5.51 -17.73 3.53
C MET A 138 6.28 -18.66 4.48
N SER A 139 7.03 -18.07 5.41
CA SER A 139 7.57 -18.79 6.56
C SER A 139 6.43 -19.30 7.47
N GLN A 140 6.77 -20.20 8.42
CA GLN A 140 5.83 -20.70 9.41
C GLN A 140 5.19 -19.60 10.29
N ASP A 141 5.92 -18.49 10.47
CA ASP A 141 5.46 -17.31 11.21
C ASP A 141 4.68 -16.31 10.35
N LEU A 142 4.28 -16.71 9.15
CA LEU A 142 3.55 -15.88 8.19
C LEU A 142 4.31 -14.59 7.80
N CYS A 143 5.62 -14.66 7.79
CA CYS A 143 6.49 -13.62 7.26
C CYS A 143 6.86 -13.93 5.81
N PHE A 144 7.16 -12.91 5.01
CA PHE A 144 7.73 -13.12 3.68
C PHE A 144 9.02 -13.94 3.77
N ASP A 145 9.10 -15.02 3.02
CA ASP A 145 10.31 -15.80 2.85
C ASP A 145 11.06 -15.32 1.60
N LEU A 146 12.03 -14.44 1.81
CA LEU A 146 12.81 -13.86 0.72
C LEU A 146 13.65 -14.91 -0.04
N GLN A 147 14.03 -16.01 0.62
CA GLN A 147 14.72 -17.12 -0.03
C GLN A 147 13.77 -17.88 -0.95
N ALA A 148 12.56 -18.16 -0.48
CA ALA A 148 11.52 -18.79 -1.33
C ALA A 148 11.15 -17.91 -2.53
N ILE A 149 11.08 -16.58 -2.34
CA ILE A 149 10.88 -15.64 -3.45
C ILE A 149 12.07 -15.71 -4.42
N ALA A 150 13.31 -15.65 -3.93
CA ALA A 150 14.50 -15.72 -4.76
C ALA A 150 14.56 -16.99 -5.62
N CYS A 151 14.18 -18.14 -5.05
CA CYS A 151 14.11 -19.42 -5.78
C CYS A 151 13.07 -19.45 -6.92
N LYS A 152 12.08 -18.55 -6.89
CA LYS A 152 11.05 -18.45 -7.92
C LYS A 152 11.32 -17.38 -8.98
N ILE A 153 12.41 -16.63 -8.84
CA ILE A 153 12.83 -15.69 -9.89
C ILE A 153 13.32 -16.48 -11.10
N ASP A 154 12.69 -16.25 -12.22
CA ASP A 154 13.02 -16.83 -13.51
C ASP A 154 13.22 -15.74 -14.60
N PRO A 155 13.63 -16.08 -15.84
CA PRO A 155 13.77 -15.10 -16.91
C PRO A 155 12.48 -14.34 -17.23
N GLN A 156 11.31 -14.92 -16.98
CA GLN A 156 10.01 -14.30 -17.25
C GLN A 156 9.57 -13.38 -16.09
N THR A 157 10.14 -13.50 -14.89
CA THR A 157 9.85 -12.62 -13.76
C THR A 157 10.22 -11.19 -14.11
N LYS A 158 9.27 -10.25 -14.00
CA LYS A 158 9.49 -8.83 -14.32
C LYS A 158 9.35 -7.93 -13.12
N ILE A 159 8.32 -8.13 -12.31
CA ILE A 159 8.02 -7.31 -11.15
C ILE A 159 7.96 -8.20 -9.92
N ILE A 160 8.58 -7.78 -8.82
CA ILE A 160 8.58 -8.48 -7.55
C ILE A 160 8.01 -7.53 -6.49
N PHE A 161 6.86 -7.87 -5.88
CA PHE A 161 6.28 -7.10 -4.78
C PHE A 161 6.71 -7.66 -3.44
N ILE A 162 7.21 -6.78 -2.58
CA ILE A 162 7.53 -7.03 -1.18
C ILE A 162 6.74 -6.02 -0.33
N THR A 163 5.77 -6.50 0.43
CA THR A 163 4.98 -5.67 1.34
C THR A 163 5.57 -5.75 2.73
N ASN A 164 6.11 -4.64 3.22
CA ASN A 164 6.78 -4.60 4.52
C ASN A 164 6.45 -3.33 5.30
N PRO A 165 5.73 -3.43 6.43
CA PRO A 165 5.07 -4.63 7.00
C PRO A 165 3.95 -5.17 6.14
N ASN A 166 3.72 -6.49 6.18
CA ASN A 166 2.76 -7.16 5.30
C ASN A 166 1.30 -6.96 5.73
N ASN A 167 0.42 -6.85 4.76
CA ASN A 167 -1.03 -6.96 4.89
C ASN A 167 -1.49 -8.24 4.16
N PRO A 168 -2.14 -9.23 4.84
CA PRO A 168 -2.88 -9.10 6.10
C PRO A 168 -2.16 -9.62 7.35
N THR A 169 -0.92 -10.08 7.29
CA THR A 169 -0.29 -10.78 8.42
C THR A 169 0.23 -9.83 9.51
N GLY A 170 0.55 -8.58 9.16
CA GLY A 170 1.17 -7.62 10.07
C GLY A 170 2.66 -7.87 10.33
N THR A 171 3.21 -8.95 9.75
CA THR A 171 4.60 -9.37 9.94
C THR A 171 5.57 -8.42 9.25
N PHE A 172 6.83 -8.48 9.68
CA PHE A 172 7.86 -7.53 9.33
C PHE A 172 9.16 -8.26 8.97
N ILE A 173 9.85 -7.77 7.97
CA ILE A 173 11.18 -8.24 7.58
C ILE A 173 12.20 -7.18 7.99
N HIS A 174 13.26 -7.60 8.67
CA HIS A 174 14.38 -6.76 9.08
C HIS A 174 15.15 -6.17 7.89
N ALA A 175 15.88 -5.09 8.11
CA ALA A 175 16.52 -4.32 7.05
C ALA A 175 17.54 -5.13 6.24
N GLN A 176 18.44 -5.85 6.91
CA GLN A 176 19.55 -6.54 6.23
C GLN A 176 19.08 -7.62 5.24
N PRO A 177 18.15 -8.52 5.59
CA PRO A 177 17.61 -9.49 4.63
C PRO A 177 17.01 -8.86 3.35
N ILE A 178 16.34 -7.70 3.46
CA ILE A 178 15.77 -7.01 2.29
C ILE A 178 16.90 -6.42 1.43
N ARG A 179 17.91 -5.80 2.03
CA ARG A 179 19.08 -5.27 1.30
C ARG A 179 19.80 -6.37 0.55
N ASP A 180 20.10 -7.48 1.23
CA ASP A 180 20.76 -8.65 0.62
C ASP A 180 19.94 -9.24 -0.53
N PHE A 181 18.61 -9.24 -0.39
CA PHE A 181 17.71 -9.68 -1.46
C PHE A 181 17.79 -8.74 -2.67
N ILE A 182 17.65 -7.42 -2.46
CA ILE A 182 17.70 -6.44 -3.55
C ILE A 182 19.04 -6.49 -4.30
N GLU A 183 20.15 -6.71 -3.61
CA GLU A 183 21.49 -6.86 -4.23
C GLU A 183 21.58 -8.08 -5.17
N ARG A 184 20.83 -9.15 -4.88
CA ARG A 184 20.85 -10.39 -5.65
C ARG A 184 19.85 -10.42 -6.78
N VAL A 185 18.83 -9.54 -6.76
CA VAL A 185 17.83 -9.47 -7.84
C VAL A 185 18.48 -8.98 -9.13
N PRO A 186 18.30 -9.67 -10.27
CA PRO A 186 18.84 -9.23 -11.54
C PRO A 186 18.38 -7.83 -11.93
N SER A 187 19.27 -7.04 -12.51
CA SER A 187 19.04 -5.62 -12.83
C SER A 187 17.98 -5.34 -13.90
N ASP A 188 17.49 -6.36 -14.58
CA ASP A 188 16.37 -6.29 -15.54
C ASP A 188 14.99 -6.48 -14.90
N LYS A 189 14.95 -6.69 -13.58
CA LYS A 189 13.72 -6.82 -12.77
C LYS A 189 13.43 -5.52 -12.03
N ILE A 190 12.16 -5.36 -11.61
CA ILE A 190 11.71 -4.24 -10.77
C ILE A 190 11.31 -4.81 -9.41
N VAL A 191 11.90 -4.32 -8.33
CA VAL A 191 11.48 -4.62 -6.96
C VAL A 191 10.58 -3.48 -6.48
N VAL A 192 9.36 -3.82 -6.06
CA VAL A 192 8.40 -2.87 -5.50
C VAL A 192 8.33 -3.11 -4.00
N LEU A 193 8.75 -2.13 -3.22
CA LEU A 193 8.60 -2.11 -1.76
C LEU A 193 7.29 -1.39 -1.42
N ASP A 194 6.28 -2.14 -1.01
CA ASP A 194 5.02 -1.54 -0.52
C ASP A 194 5.14 -1.22 0.97
N ASN A 195 5.41 0.04 1.23
CA ASN A 195 5.67 0.59 2.55
C ASN A 195 4.42 1.31 3.13
N ALA A 196 3.22 0.81 2.85
CA ALA A 196 1.96 1.44 3.26
C ALA A 196 1.80 1.58 4.78
N TYR A 197 2.54 0.81 5.57
CA TYR A 197 2.46 0.77 7.04
C TYR A 197 3.76 1.17 7.75
N GLN A 198 4.75 1.70 7.04
CA GLN A 198 6.09 1.93 7.61
C GLN A 198 6.10 2.83 8.86
N GLU A 199 5.13 3.76 9.01
CA GLU A 199 5.09 4.66 10.16
C GLU A 199 4.76 3.96 11.48
N TYR A 200 4.18 2.75 11.41
CA TYR A 200 3.79 1.98 12.60
C TYR A 200 4.89 1.05 13.13
N ILE A 201 6.06 1.05 12.51
CA ILE A 201 7.21 0.20 12.88
C ILE A 201 7.79 0.68 14.20
N ASP A 202 8.05 -0.26 15.10
CA ASP A 202 8.58 0.04 16.44
C ASP A 202 10.04 0.46 16.41
N ASN A 203 10.85 -0.15 15.52
CA ASN A 203 12.27 0.18 15.33
C ASN A 203 12.54 0.61 13.88
N PRO A 204 12.45 1.91 13.57
CA PRO A 204 12.69 2.42 12.20
C PRO A 204 14.14 2.27 11.73
N ASP A 205 15.11 2.13 12.63
CA ASP A 205 16.52 1.95 12.26
C ASP A 205 16.79 0.57 11.61
N ASP A 206 15.94 -0.40 11.89
CA ASP A 206 15.99 -1.74 11.31
C ASP A 206 14.97 -1.92 10.18
N TYR A 207 14.81 -0.90 9.35
CA TYR A 207 13.84 -0.86 8.26
C TYR A 207 14.45 -0.36 6.95
N VAL A 208 14.05 -0.95 5.82
CA VAL A 208 14.43 -0.48 4.49
C VAL A 208 13.35 0.42 3.92
N THR A 209 13.62 1.71 3.89
CA THR A 209 12.73 2.69 3.24
C THR A 209 12.78 2.61 1.71
N GLY A 210 13.83 2.04 1.14
CA GLY A 210 14.10 1.99 -0.30
C GLY A 210 14.73 3.27 -0.88
N LEU A 211 14.95 4.29 -0.06
CA LEU A 211 15.47 5.59 -0.54
C LEU A 211 16.92 5.52 -0.99
N ASP A 212 17.75 4.72 -0.29
CA ASP A 212 19.16 4.54 -0.66
C ASP A 212 19.29 3.75 -1.97
N GLU A 213 18.45 2.75 -2.17
CA GLU A 213 18.38 1.98 -3.41
C GLU A 213 17.99 2.86 -4.60
N ILE A 214 17.05 3.82 -4.40
CA ILE A 214 16.68 4.81 -5.41
C ILE A 214 17.86 5.74 -5.72
N ARG A 215 18.55 6.25 -4.69
CA ARG A 215 19.75 7.11 -4.87
C ARG A 215 20.88 6.38 -5.63
N GLN A 216 21.02 5.06 -5.41
CA GLN A 216 21.94 4.19 -6.14
C GLN A 216 21.43 3.81 -7.53
N LYS A 217 20.31 4.37 -8.00
CA LYS A 217 19.69 4.14 -9.32
C LYS A 217 19.31 2.67 -9.57
N LYS A 218 19.03 1.88 -8.52
CA LYS A 218 18.49 0.54 -8.65
C LYS A 218 17.05 0.56 -9.20
N ASN A 219 16.59 -0.55 -9.76
CA ASN A 219 15.20 -0.70 -10.21
C ASN A 219 14.27 -1.00 -9.03
N VAL A 220 14.28 -0.11 -8.05
CA VAL A 220 13.40 -0.15 -6.87
C VAL A 220 12.34 0.92 -7.00
N VAL A 221 11.10 0.54 -6.70
CA VAL A 221 9.95 1.44 -6.57
C VAL A 221 9.42 1.32 -5.14
N VAL A 222 9.27 2.44 -4.47
CA VAL A 222 8.71 2.51 -3.12
C VAL A 222 7.29 3.05 -3.19
N LEU A 223 6.30 2.29 -2.73
CA LEU A 223 4.90 2.71 -2.63
C LEU A 223 4.59 3.24 -1.23
N ARG A 224 3.86 4.33 -1.16
CA ARG A 224 3.40 4.97 0.08
C ARG A 224 1.94 5.43 -0.07
N THR A 225 1.27 5.61 1.06
CA THR A 225 -0.14 6.02 1.06
C THR A 225 -0.44 7.03 2.17
N PHE A 226 -1.37 7.93 1.91
CA PHE A 226 -1.97 8.80 2.93
C PHE A 226 -3.19 8.16 3.62
N SER A 227 -3.59 6.95 3.20
CA SER A 227 -4.79 6.28 3.71
C SER A 227 -4.66 5.75 5.14
N LYS A 228 -3.43 5.57 5.66
CA LYS A 228 -3.18 4.89 6.94
C LYS A 228 -2.86 5.90 8.03
N VAL A 229 -1.61 6.13 8.37
CA VAL A 229 -1.20 7.01 9.48
C VAL A 229 -1.76 8.44 9.36
N TYR A 230 -1.86 8.95 8.13
CA TYR A 230 -2.35 10.31 7.87
C TYR A 230 -3.89 10.45 7.90
N GLY A 231 -4.65 9.36 8.02
CA GLY A 231 -6.11 9.39 8.16
C GLY A 231 -6.89 9.83 6.92
N LEU A 232 -6.28 9.83 5.73
CA LEU A 232 -6.90 10.33 4.50
C LEU A 232 -7.43 9.22 3.57
N ALA A 233 -7.91 8.10 4.14
CA ALA A 233 -8.38 6.95 3.35
C ALA A 233 -9.47 7.33 2.34
N GLY A 234 -10.41 8.19 2.73
CA GLY A 234 -11.51 8.66 1.90
C GLY A 234 -11.09 9.59 0.74
N LEU A 235 -9.94 10.25 0.85
CA LEU A 235 -9.44 11.19 -0.15
C LEU A 235 -8.65 10.52 -1.28
N ARG A 236 -8.37 9.22 -1.18
CA ARG A 236 -7.73 8.45 -2.25
C ARG A 236 -6.44 9.11 -2.76
N VAL A 237 -5.43 9.25 -1.93
CA VAL A 237 -4.12 9.77 -2.33
C VAL A 237 -2.99 8.88 -1.84
N GLY A 238 -2.05 8.60 -2.72
CA GLY A 238 -0.83 7.85 -2.47
C GLY A 238 0.27 8.29 -3.42
N TYR A 239 1.46 7.79 -3.23
CA TYR A 239 2.59 8.15 -4.07
C TYR A 239 3.58 7.01 -4.21
N ALA A 240 4.41 7.10 -5.24
CA ALA A 240 5.58 6.25 -5.38
C ALA A 240 6.83 7.08 -5.58
N MET A 241 7.94 6.48 -5.20
CA MET A 241 9.27 7.01 -5.42
C MET A 241 10.11 5.97 -6.15
N ALA A 242 10.86 6.41 -7.14
CA ALA A 242 11.76 5.56 -7.93
C ALA A 242 12.82 6.43 -8.61
N LYS A 243 13.76 5.81 -9.34
CA LYS A 243 14.66 6.56 -10.21
C LYS A 243 13.87 7.30 -11.30
N PRO A 244 14.37 8.46 -11.79
CA PRO A 244 13.64 9.33 -12.72
C PRO A 244 13.14 8.64 -13.98
N GLU A 245 13.89 7.68 -14.51
CA GLU A 245 13.54 6.96 -15.74
C GLU A 245 12.26 6.12 -15.56
N ILE A 246 12.07 5.51 -14.38
CA ILE A 246 10.84 4.76 -14.06
C ILE A 246 9.67 5.74 -13.94
N ILE A 247 9.83 6.85 -13.22
CA ILE A 247 8.79 7.86 -13.04
C ILE A 247 8.36 8.47 -14.37
N ALA A 248 9.32 8.80 -15.24
CA ALA A 248 9.03 9.35 -16.57
C ALA A 248 8.18 8.40 -17.43
N ILE A 249 8.45 7.09 -17.32
CA ILE A 249 7.67 6.06 -18.03
C ILE A 249 6.26 5.94 -17.43
N LEU A 250 6.12 5.91 -16.10
CA LEU A 250 4.81 5.85 -15.43
C LEU A 250 3.93 7.06 -15.75
N ASN A 251 4.51 8.25 -15.90
CA ASN A 251 3.78 9.45 -16.29
C ASN A 251 3.14 9.36 -17.68
N ARG A 252 3.60 8.46 -18.56
CA ARG A 252 2.98 8.23 -19.90
C ARG A 252 1.63 7.53 -19.82
N VAL A 253 1.37 6.79 -18.75
CA VAL A 253 0.14 6.00 -18.56
C VAL A 253 -0.75 6.54 -17.45
N LYS A 254 -0.26 7.55 -16.73
CA LYS A 254 -1.02 8.24 -15.68
C LYS A 254 -2.25 8.93 -16.29
N ALA A 255 -3.43 8.72 -15.70
CA ALA A 255 -4.64 9.41 -16.12
C ALA A 255 -4.50 10.93 -15.90
N PRO A 256 -4.95 11.77 -16.84
CA PRO A 256 -5.00 13.21 -16.62
C PRO A 256 -5.84 13.55 -15.38
N PHE A 257 -5.37 14.50 -14.56
CA PHE A 257 -6.10 14.98 -13.39
C PHE A 257 -6.48 13.88 -12.38
N ASN A 258 -5.66 12.86 -12.25
CA ASN A 258 -5.93 11.64 -11.49
C ASN A 258 -6.15 11.83 -9.98
N VAL A 259 -5.64 12.92 -9.40
CA VAL A 259 -5.80 13.25 -7.97
C VAL A 259 -6.51 14.58 -7.83
N THR A 260 -7.61 14.60 -7.07
CA THR A 260 -8.45 15.79 -6.91
C THR A 260 -7.69 16.94 -6.21
N ARG A 261 -8.12 18.19 -6.44
CA ARG A 261 -7.57 19.39 -5.77
C ARG A 261 -7.60 19.22 -4.25
N ILE A 262 -8.74 18.81 -3.71
CA ILE A 262 -8.94 18.59 -2.27
C ILE A 262 -7.93 17.57 -1.75
N SER A 263 -7.74 16.44 -2.46
CA SER A 263 -6.79 15.40 -2.06
C SER A 263 -5.34 15.89 -2.06
N GLN A 264 -4.95 16.68 -3.07
CA GLN A 264 -3.60 17.25 -3.14
C GLN A 264 -3.33 18.21 -1.97
N ARG A 265 -4.27 19.11 -1.66
CA ARG A 265 -4.14 20.10 -0.56
C ARG A 265 -4.16 19.42 0.80
N ALA A 266 -5.07 18.48 1.01
CA ALA A 266 -5.13 17.72 2.26
C ALA A 266 -3.84 16.91 2.51
N ALA A 267 -3.28 16.28 1.48
CA ALA A 267 -2.02 15.55 1.58
C ALA A 267 -0.85 16.49 1.91
N LEU A 268 -0.76 17.68 1.28
CA LEU A 268 0.22 18.70 1.62
C LEU A 268 0.13 19.11 3.09
N ALA A 269 -1.07 19.46 3.55
CA ALA A 269 -1.30 19.88 4.92
C ALA A 269 -1.00 18.76 5.94
N SER A 270 -1.23 17.50 5.56
CA SER A 270 -0.95 16.35 6.44
C SER A 270 0.54 16.08 6.62
N LEU A 271 1.38 16.37 5.62
CA LEU A 271 2.85 16.29 5.74
C LEU A 271 3.43 17.31 6.73
N GLU A 272 2.69 18.38 7.01
CA GLU A 272 3.05 19.40 7.99
C GLU A 272 2.41 19.16 9.37
N SER A 273 1.65 18.08 9.54
CA SER A 273 0.95 17.72 10.76
C SER A 273 1.67 16.57 11.50
N GLU A 274 2.95 16.80 11.84
CA GLU A 274 3.81 15.80 12.46
C GLU A 274 3.27 15.32 13.81
N ASP A 275 2.69 16.22 14.61
CA ASP A 275 2.09 15.89 15.92
C ASP A 275 0.94 14.89 15.78
N TYR A 276 0.11 15.04 14.73
CA TYR A 276 -0.96 14.10 14.43
C TYR A 276 -0.43 12.71 14.06
N LYS A 277 0.60 12.67 13.23
CA LYS A 277 1.26 11.41 12.84
C LYS A 277 1.82 10.70 14.08
N ASN A 278 2.54 11.43 14.92
CA ASN A 278 3.14 10.90 16.15
C ASN A 278 2.08 10.40 17.15
N GLU A 279 0.98 11.13 17.30
CA GLU A 279 -0.15 10.71 18.13
C GLU A 279 -0.82 9.46 17.58
N SER A 280 -1.02 9.37 16.26
CA SER A 280 -1.56 8.18 15.60
C SER A 280 -0.70 6.95 15.88
N VAL A 281 0.61 7.07 15.75
CA VAL A 281 1.56 5.98 16.02
C VAL A 281 1.54 5.59 17.50
N ARG A 282 1.60 6.58 18.41
CA ARG A 282 1.58 6.36 19.87
C ARG A 282 0.31 5.63 20.30
N MET A 283 -0.84 6.12 19.85
CA MET A 283 -2.15 5.52 20.17
C MET A 283 -2.26 4.11 19.63
N ASN A 284 -1.86 3.91 18.37
CA ASN A 284 -1.85 2.58 17.75
C ASN A 284 -0.97 1.59 18.54
N ARG A 285 0.25 1.98 18.90
CA ARG A 285 1.19 1.14 19.68
C ARG A 285 0.56 0.71 21.00
N ALA A 286 -0.01 1.64 21.77
CA ALA A 286 -0.62 1.36 23.05
C ALA A 286 -1.84 0.43 22.95
N ASN A 287 -2.75 0.72 22.01
CA ASN A 287 -3.97 -0.05 21.83
C ASN A 287 -3.68 -1.45 21.24
N LYS A 288 -2.75 -1.54 20.29
CA LYS A 288 -2.30 -2.80 19.69
C LYS A 288 -1.70 -3.73 20.76
N ALA A 289 -0.82 -3.22 21.62
CA ALA A 289 -0.22 -4.01 22.70
C ALA A 289 -1.28 -4.52 23.69
N LYS A 290 -2.25 -3.67 24.08
CA LYS A 290 -3.35 -4.05 24.95
C LYS A 290 -4.22 -5.14 24.31
N LEU A 291 -4.64 -4.95 23.05
CA LEU A 291 -5.47 -5.92 22.34
C LEU A 291 -4.73 -7.24 22.14
N PHE A 292 -3.45 -7.20 21.77
CA PHE A 292 -2.60 -8.38 21.63
C PHE A 292 -2.61 -9.24 22.92
N SER A 293 -2.32 -8.62 24.08
CA SER A 293 -2.31 -9.30 25.36
C SER A 293 -3.68 -9.87 25.74
N GLN A 294 -4.76 -9.14 25.46
CA GLN A 294 -6.13 -9.59 25.74
C GLN A 294 -6.52 -10.79 24.88
N LEU A 295 -6.21 -10.78 23.60
CA LEU A 295 -6.47 -11.91 22.70
C LEU A 295 -5.67 -13.15 23.12
N GLN A 296 -4.40 -12.97 23.53
CA GLN A 296 -3.59 -14.08 24.07
C GLN A 296 -4.17 -14.65 25.38
N SER A 297 -4.68 -13.81 26.28
CA SER A 297 -5.32 -14.27 27.53
C SER A 297 -6.58 -15.09 27.30
N LEU A 298 -7.24 -14.93 26.16
CA LEU A 298 -8.34 -15.78 25.69
C LEU A 298 -7.86 -17.11 25.06
N GLY A 299 -6.54 -17.34 25.05
CA GLY A 299 -5.92 -18.54 24.47
C GLY A 299 -5.96 -18.56 22.94
N LEU A 300 -6.02 -17.40 22.28
CA LEU A 300 -5.97 -17.28 20.83
C LEU A 300 -4.51 -17.17 20.37
N ARG A 301 -4.21 -17.76 19.20
CA ARG A 301 -2.96 -17.52 18.51
C ARG A 301 -3.05 -16.15 17.85
N VAL A 302 -2.19 -15.21 18.23
CA VAL A 302 -2.09 -13.86 17.67
C VAL A 302 -0.71 -13.68 17.04
N ILE A 303 -0.67 -13.14 15.83
CA ILE A 303 0.60 -12.85 15.14
C ILE A 303 1.10 -11.47 15.57
N PRO A 304 2.38 -11.33 15.98
CA PRO A 304 3.00 -10.04 16.25
C PRO A 304 2.92 -9.13 15.02
N SER A 305 2.57 -7.86 15.22
CA SER A 305 2.27 -6.97 14.11
C SER A 305 3.02 -5.64 14.23
N GLN A 306 3.55 -5.18 13.10
CA GLN A 306 4.15 -3.85 12.91
C GLN A 306 3.24 -2.91 12.09
N THR A 307 1.92 -3.16 12.13
CA THR A 307 0.89 -2.37 11.42
C THR A 307 -0.12 -1.77 12.40
N ASN A 308 -1.23 -1.27 11.91
CA ASN A 308 -2.38 -0.80 12.70
C ASN A 308 -3.51 -1.84 12.81
N PHE A 309 -3.19 -3.11 12.67
CA PHE A 309 -4.11 -4.24 12.85
C PHE A 309 -3.38 -5.45 13.43
N LEU A 310 -4.15 -6.46 13.86
CA LEU A 310 -3.66 -7.76 14.33
C LEU A 310 -4.31 -8.88 13.52
N LEU A 311 -3.52 -9.90 13.19
CA LEU A 311 -4.03 -11.18 12.71
C LEU A 311 -4.07 -12.16 13.87
N PHE A 312 -5.22 -12.79 14.07
CA PHE A 312 -5.38 -13.87 15.06
C PHE A 312 -6.22 -15.01 14.50
N PHE A 313 -6.11 -16.18 15.13
CA PHE A 313 -6.82 -17.39 14.73
C PHE A 313 -7.92 -17.68 15.77
N PRO A 314 -9.20 -17.52 15.43
CA PRO A 314 -10.30 -17.86 16.33
C PRO A 314 -10.39 -19.38 16.49
N LYS A 315 -11.02 -19.81 17.59
CA LYS A 315 -11.29 -21.25 17.87
C LYS A 315 -12.56 -21.78 17.21
N MET A 316 -13.29 -20.92 16.55
CA MET A 316 -14.53 -21.21 15.84
C MET A 316 -14.35 -21.03 14.33
N ASP A 317 -15.24 -21.59 13.53
CA ASP A 317 -15.29 -21.31 12.11
C ASP A 317 -15.65 -19.84 11.91
N VAL A 318 -14.87 -19.13 11.08
CA VAL A 318 -15.12 -17.71 10.77
C VAL A 318 -16.24 -17.51 9.75
N ALA A 319 -16.75 -18.58 9.15
CA ALA A 319 -17.87 -18.55 8.22
C ALA A 319 -19.24 -18.62 8.94
N GLU A 320 -19.25 -18.98 10.24
CA GLU A 320 -20.42 -18.96 11.12
C GLU A 320 -20.53 -17.62 11.88
#